data_bffc47c27276cc3da8eb42a1dbb7a33f
#
_entry.id   bffc47c27276cc3da8eb42a1dbb7a33f
#
_cell.length_a   1.000
_cell.length_b   1.000
_cell.length_c   1.000
_cell.angle_alpha   90.00
_cell.angle_beta   90.00
_cell.angle_gamma   90.00
#
_symmetry.space_group_name_H-M   'P 1'
#
loop_
_entity.id
_entity.type
_entity.pdbx_description
1 polymer ?
#
loop_
_entity_poly.entity_id
_entity_poly.type
_entity_poly.pdbx_seq_one_letter_code
_entity_poly.pdbx_strand_id
1 'polypeptide(L)'
;MEYNFKDDVKLFMVFDILGDTERTGPHLWQIERFRLEDVKNHILDLLLMVRILRKYLPDNLDYDRITDYIICHDLPEAITGDITKFEGVSNDEIKRVTDLAINYLGDRFKGVMDVGEILKRYEGRVDLEAKVVNMLDKLHSSTTFIKYESENHVDMDDPRIIPELRQHPFVVEKINAGYDLADIFFEFHMKSVNISDEECIKYGITSETRAGIVNAIRGFANEIYSQKVNGTLLDSKKDFPQKAMLYNRNVNSGS
;
A
#
# COMPACT_ATOMS: atom_id res chain seq x y z
N MET A 1 37.02 12.19 11.12
CA MET A 1 36.20 11.12 10.51
C MET A 1 35.84 11.60 9.12
N GLU A 2 36.26 10.91 8.09
CA GLU A 2 35.95 11.29 6.70
C GLU A 2 34.63 10.59 6.34
N TYR A 3 33.59 11.37 5.99
CA TYR A 3 32.29 10.84 5.60
C TYR A 3 32.29 10.52 4.10
N ASN A 4 31.87 9.30 3.74
CA ASN A 4 31.68 8.91 2.35
C ASN A 4 30.20 8.68 2.08
N PHE A 5 29.52 9.72 1.62
CA PHE A 5 28.07 9.68 1.34
C PHE A 5 27.71 9.10 -0.03
N LYS A 6 28.67 8.57 -0.78
CA LYS A 6 28.45 8.16 -2.18
C LYS A 6 27.35 7.11 -2.33
N ASP A 7 27.34 6.10 -1.47
CA ASP A 7 26.37 5.02 -1.56
C ASP A 7 25.05 5.35 -0.84
N ASP A 8 25.12 6.19 0.22
CA ASP A 8 23.91 6.74 0.85
C ASP A 8 23.08 7.57 -0.14
N VAL A 9 23.74 8.46 -0.91
CA VAL A 9 23.09 9.26 -1.96
C VAL A 9 22.50 8.37 -3.04
N LYS A 10 23.19 7.30 -3.44
CA LYS A 10 22.66 6.37 -4.45
C LYS A 10 21.44 5.63 -3.96
N LEU A 11 21.42 5.16 -2.71
CA LEU A 11 20.24 4.55 -2.12
C LEU A 11 19.07 5.54 -2.10
N PHE A 12 19.32 6.79 -1.68
CA PHE A 12 18.30 7.84 -1.73
C PHE A 12 17.73 8.03 -3.15
N MET A 13 18.59 8.00 -4.19
CA MET A 13 18.15 8.11 -5.58
C MET A 13 17.32 6.90 -6.04
N VAL A 14 17.56 5.70 -5.50
CA VAL A 14 16.70 4.53 -5.77
C VAL A 14 15.29 4.76 -5.21
N PHE A 15 15.17 5.32 -4.01
CA PHE A 15 13.86 5.75 -3.50
C PHE A 15 13.19 6.82 -4.36
N ASP A 16 13.96 7.67 -5.02
CA ASP A 16 13.41 8.69 -5.91
C ASP A 16 12.80 8.09 -7.18
N ILE A 17 13.39 7.01 -7.71
CA ILE A 17 12.85 6.25 -8.85
C ILE A 17 11.44 5.70 -8.56
N LEU A 18 11.14 5.36 -7.31
CA LEU A 18 9.79 4.90 -6.94
C LEU A 18 8.71 5.98 -7.17
N GLY A 19 9.08 7.25 -7.21
CA GLY A 19 8.18 8.35 -7.59
C GLY A 19 7.85 8.37 -9.09
N ASP A 20 8.64 7.69 -9.91
CA ASP A 20 8.41 7.51 -11.35
C ASP A 20 7.77 6.13 -11.66
N THR A 21 7.59 5.28 -10.64
CA THR A 21 7.01 3.94 -10.75
C THR A 21 5.51 4.01 -10.44
N GLU A 22 4.68 3.89 -11.48
CA GLU A 22 3.22 3.91 -11.34
C GLU A 22 2.73 2.60 -10.70
N ARG A 23 1.72 2.70 -9.84
CA ARG A 23 1.02 1.54 -9.27
C ARG A 23 0.20 0.84 -10.35
N THR A 24 0.45 -0.44 -10.57
CA THR A 24 -0.22 -1.23 -11.61
C THR A 24 -1.70 -1.48 -11.29
N GLY A 25 -2.07 -1.66 -10.02
CA GLY A 25 -3.46 -1.86 -9.62
C GLY A 25 -4.41 -0.78 -10.16
N PRO A 26 -4.22 0.50 -9.85
CA PRO A 26 -5.02 1.60 -10.41
C PRO A 26 -5.02 1.66 -11.95
N HIS A 27 -3.91 1.31 -12.58
CA HIS A 27 -3.83 1.25 -14.04
C HIS A 27 -4.75 0.16 -14.63
N LEU A 28 -4.79 -1.00 -14.01
CA LEU A 28 -5.71 -2.08 -14.39
C LEU A 28 -7.19 -1.70 -14.19
N TRP A 29 -7.48 -0.74 -13.33
CA TRP A 29 -8.83 -0.20 -13.12
C TRP A 29 -9.20 0.91 -14.10
N GLN A 30 -8.40 1.16 -15.13
CA GLN A 30 -8.60 2.20 -16.14
C GLN A 30 -8.66 3.62 -15.58
N ILE A 31 -8.02 3.87 -14.44
CA ILE A 31 -7.89 5.22 -13.87
C ILE A 31 -7.03 6.07 -14.81
N GLU A 32 -7.42 7.30 -15.05
CA GLU A 32 -6.66 8.22 -15.88
C GLU A 32 -5.24 8.42 -15.36
N ARG A 33 -4.24 8.28 -16.25
CA ARG A 33 -2.81 8.22 -15.90
C ARG A 33 -2.32 9.36 -15.00
N PHE A 34 -2.80 10.58 -15.19
CA PHE A 34 -2.39 11.73 -14.35
C PHE A 34 -2.91 11.68 -12.90
N ARG A 35 -3.72 10.69 -12.57
CA ARG A 35 -4.28 10.47 -11.23
C ARG A 35 -3.76 9.22 -10.55
N LEU A 36 -2.92 8.46 -11.25
CA LEU A 36 -2.35 7.25 -10.68
C LEU A 36 -1.47 7.60 -9.49
N GLU A 37 -1.60 6.79 -8.45
CA GLU A 37 -0.67 6.77 -7.35
C GLU A 37 0.65 6.15 -7.81
N ASP A 38 1.76 6.78 -7.46
CA ASP A 38 3.08 6.16 -7.59
C ASP A 38 3.47 5.40 -6.32
N VAL A 39 4.48 4.52 -6.45
CA VAL A 39 4.93 3.66 -5.33
C VAL A 39 5.46 4.48 -4.16
N LYS A 40 6.10 5.63 -4.40
CA LYS A 40 6.62 6.51 -3.35
C LYS A 40 5.50 7.13 -2.52
N ASN A 41 4.38 7.54 -3.15
CA ASN A 41 3.20 8.04 -2.46
C ASN A 41 2.53 6.94 -1.65
N HIS A 42 2.45 5.71 -2.18
CA HIS A 42 1.98 4.55 -1.43
C HIS A 42 2.78 4.33 -0.14
N ILE A 43 4.11 4.34 -0.21
CA ILE A 43 4.98 4.23 0.97
C ILE A 43 4.70 5.34 1.97
N LEU A 44 4.54 6.59 1.51
CA LEU A 44 4.21 7.72 2.38
C LEU A 44 2.85 7.52 3.07
N ASP A 45 1.84 7.07 2.35
CA ASP A 45 0.51 6.83 2.90
C ASP A 45 0.52 5.71 3.95
N LEU A 46 1.31 4.65 3.76
CA LEU A 46 1.51 3.62 4.78
C LEU A 46 2.18 4.15 6.05
N LEU A 47 3.20 5.03 5.90
CA LEU A 47 3.84 5.69 7.04
C LEU A 47 2.85 6.56 7.82
N LEU A 48 1.99 7.30 7.12
CA LEU A 48 0.93 8.10 7.73
C LEU A 48 -0.11 7.21 8.42
N MET A 49 -0.53 6.12 7.77
CA MET A 49 -1.50 5.17 8.29
C MET A 49 -1.00 4.53 9.60
N VAL A 50 0.22 4.00 9.63
CA VAL A 50 0.77 3.43 10.86
C VAL A 50 0.94 4.49 11.96
N ARG A 51 1.31 5.72 11.59
CA ARG A 51 1.44 6.82 12.55
C ARG A 51 0.12 7.20 13.20
N ILE A 52 -0.97 7.22 12.42
CA ILE A 52 -2.33 7.47 12.91
C ILE A 52 -2.81 6.33 13.80
N LEU A 53 -2.57 5.08 13.37
CA LEU A 53 -3.02 3.88 14.08
C LEU A 53 -2.21 3.57 15.33
N ARG A 54 -1.01 4.13 15.50
CA ARG A 54 -0.09 3.81 16.63
C ARG A 54 -0.77 3.87 17.99
N LYS A 55 -1.69 4.81 18.21
CA LYS A 55 -2.42 4.96 19.49
C LYS A 55 -3.41 3.82 19.79
N TYR A 56 -3.72 2.98 18.81
CA TYR A 56 -4.61 1.83 18.92
C TYR A 56 -3.88 0.49 18.82
N LEU A 57 -2.64 0.52 18.31
CA LEU A 57 -1.79 -0.66 18.18
C LEU A 57 -1.04 -0.93 19.48
N PRO A 58 -0.68 -2.19 19.78
CA PRO A 58 0.09 -2.51 20.97
C PRO A 58 1.44 -1.77 21.05
N ASP A 59 1.79 -1.31 22.25
CA ASP A 59 3.04 -0.58 22.49
C ASP A 59 4.31 -1.43 22.34
N ASN A 60 4.18 -2.76 22.43
CA ASN A 60 5.29 -3.70 22.34
C ASN A 60 5.73 -4.06 20.90
N LEU A 61 5.11 -3.45 19.89
CA LEU A 61 5.59 -3.55 18.52
C LEU A 61 6.86 -2.72 18.33
N ASP A 62 7.81 -3.25 17.56
CA ASP A 62 9.00 -2.52 17.15
C ASP A 62 8.66 -1.57 15.98
N TYR A 63 8.34 -0.32 16.31
CA TYR A 63 7.92 0.69 15.33
C TYR A 63 9.06 1.17 14.44
N ASP A 64 10.31 1.07 14.85
CA ASP A 64 11.45 1.37 13.99
C ASP A 64 11.54 0.30 12.89
N ARG A 65 11.38 -0.97 13.25
CA ARG A 65 11.32 -2.07 12.29
C ARG A 65 10.10 -1.99 11.36
N ILE A 66 8.93 -1.61 11.87
CA ILE A 66 7.75 -1.35 11.04
C ILE A 66 8.06 -0.26 10.01
N THR A 67 8.71 0.82 10.44
CA THR A 67 9.11 1.91 9.55
C THR A 67 10.09 1.44 8.48
N ASP A 68 11.10 0.67 8.86
CA ASP A 68 12.06 0.08 7.91
C ASP A 68 11.37 -0.82 6.88
N TYR A 69 10.43 -1.66 7.30
CA TYR A 69 9.66 -2.49 6.38
C TYR A 69 8.80 -1.65 5.43
N ILE A 70 8.08 -0.64 5.94
CA ILE A 70 7.26 0.23 5.09
C ILE A 70 8.12 0.96 4.07
N ILE A 71 9.27 1.48 4.47
CA ILE A 71 10.17 2.22 3.55
C ILE A 71 10.74 1.29 2.49
N CYS A 72 11.08 0.05 2.84
CA CYS A 72 11.83 -0.84 1.96
C CYS A 72 10.99 -1.82 1.16
N HIS A 73 9.74 -2.16 1.57
CA HIS A 73 9.03 -3.33 1.04
C HIS A 73 8.86 -3.32 -0.48
N ASP A 74 8.61 -2.16 -1.08
CA ASP A 74 8.44 -2.00 -2.52
C ASP A 74 9.72 -1.49 -3.22
N LEU A 75 10.86 -1.38 -2.51
CA LEU A 75 12.12 -0.95 -3.11
C LEU A 75 12.56 -1.82 -4.32
N PRO A 76 12.30 -3.14 -4.36
CA PRO A 76 12.53 -3.95 -5.55
C PRO A 76 11.82 -3.45 -6.79
N GLU A 77 10.68 -2.76 -6.66
CA GLU A 77 9.90 -2.24 -7.79
C GLU A 77 10.61 -1.11 -8.55
N ALA A 78 11.59 -0.44 -7.94
CA ALA A 78 12.49 0.48 -8.67
C ALA A 78 13.28 -0.23 -9.79
N ILE A 79 13.38 -1.57 -9.73
CA ILE A 79 14.09 -2.41 -10.72
C ILE A 79 13.10 -3.18 -11.59
N THR A 80 12.07 -3.75 -10.97
CA THR A 80 11.11 -4.65 -11.63
C THR A 80 9.88 -3.95 -12.18
N GLY A 81 9.58 -2.74 -11.73
CA GLY A 81 8.24 -2.17 -11.80
C GLY A 81 7.28 -2.84 -10.81
N ASP A 82 6.10 -2.27 -10.60
CA ASP A 82 5.01 -2.88 -9.82
C ASP A 82 4.34 -3.96 -10.68
N ILE A 83 4.73 -5.22 -10.48
CA ILE A 83 4.21 -6.38 -11.22
C ILE A 83 3.11 -7.06 -10.42
N THR A 84 1.93 -7.21 -11.02
CA THR A 84 0.81 -7.92 -10.39
C THR A 84 0.52 -9.25 -11.09
N LYS A 85 -0.07 -10.19 -10.33
CA LYS A 85 -0.57 -11.45 -10.88
C LYS A 85 -1.67 -11.30 -11.94
N PHE A 86 -2.30 -10.12 -12.03
CA PHE A 86 -3.36 -9.83 -12.98
C PHE A 86 -2.85 -9.46 -14.38
N GLU A 87 -1.54 -9.33 -14.55
CA GLU A 87 -0.90 -9.11 -15.85
C GLU A 87 -0.53 -10.42 -16.57
N GLY A 88 -1.02 -11.56 -16.07
CA GLY A 88 -0.73 -12.88 -16.65
C GLY A 88 0.65 -13.43 -16.29
N VAL A 89 1.36 -12.79 -15.38
CA VAL A 89 2.65 -13.27 -14.85
C VAL A 89 2.39 -14.26 -13.73
N SER A 90 3.08 -15.41 -13.73
CA SER A 90 2.93 -16.41 -12.68
C SER A 90 3.52 -15.93 -11.35
N ASN A 91 2.97 -16.40 -10.23
CA ASN A 91 3.50 -16.10 -8.90
C ASN A 91 4.97 -16.54 -8.76
N ASP A 92 5.37 -17.65 -9.39
CA ASP A 92 6.76 -18.15 -9.35
C ASP A 92 7.70 -17.19 -10.09
N GLU A 93 7.26 -16.63 -11.21
CA GLU A 93 8.06 -15.66 -11.96
C GLU A 93 8.15 -14.32 -11.22
N ILE A 94 7.04 -13.81 -10.67
CA ILE A 94 7.04 -12.61 -9.81
C ILE A 94 8.04 -12.81 -8.67
N LYS A 95 7.92 -13.93 -7.94
CA LYS A 95 8.84 -14.24 -6.85
C LYS A 95 10.30 -14.29 -7.32
N ARG A 96 10.57 -14.92 -8.46
CA ARG A 96 11.93 -15.04 -9.01
C ARG A 96 12.56 -13.68 -9.30
N VAL A 97 11.83 -12.78 -9.96
CA VAL A 97 12.37 -11.45 -10.29
C VAL A 97 12.50 -10.57 -9.05
N THR A 98 11.58 -10.68 -8.10
CA THR A 98 11.67 -9.98 -6.81
C THR A 98 12.89 -10.47 -6.00
N ASP A 99 13.11 -11.77 -5.90
CA ASP A 99 14.28 -12.34 -5.21
C ASP A 99 15.60 -11.86 -5.85
N LEU A 100 15.67 -11.75 -7.17
CA LEU A 100 16.83 -11.20 -7.88
C LEU A 100 17.05 -9.72 -7.55
N ALA A 101 16.00 -8.91 -7.55
CA ALA A 101 16.07 -7.50 -7.21
C ALA A 101 16.51 -7.31 -5.75
N ILE A 102 15.98 -8.09 -4.80
CA ILE A 102 16.37 -8.08 -3.39
C ILE A 102 17.85 -8.38 -3.21
N ASN A 103 18.34 -9.43 -3.88
CA ASN A 103 19.76 -9.80 -3.80
C ASN A 103 20.65 -8.69 -4.39
N TYR A 104 20.27 -8.14 -5.53
CA TYR A 104 21.01 -7.04 -6.15
C TYR A 104 21.08 -5.81 -5.22
N LEU A 105 19.95 -5.40 -4.65
CA LEU A 105 19.88 -4.25 -3.72
C LEU A 105 20.70 -4.52 -2.45
N GLY A 106 20.59 -5.72 -1.88
CA GLY A 106 21.34 -6.13 -0.70
C GLY A 106 22.84 -6.11 -0.91
N ASP A 107 23.32 -6.61 -2.05
CA ASP A 107 24.74 -6.58 -2.41
C ASP A 107 25.23 -5.16 -2.71
N ARG A 108 24.40 -4.39 -3.43
CA ARG A 108 24.74 -3.04 -3.90
C ARG A 108 24.83 -2.01 -2.77
N PHE A 109 23.99 -2.15 -1.75
CA PHE A 109 23.87 -1.20 -0.64
C PHE A 109 24.33 -1.77 0.70
N LYS A 110 25.13 -2.82 0.65
CA LYS A 110 25.71 -3.43 1.84
C LYS A 110 26.49 -2.37 2.67
N GLY A 111 26.08 -2.21 3.94
CA GLY A 111 26.72 -1.27 4.88
C GLY A 111 26.19 0.16 4.81
N VAL A 112 25.23 0.47 3.95
CA VAL A 112 24.48 1.74 3.96
C VAL A 112 23.28 1.61 4.89
N MET A 113 22.40 0.70 4.54
CA MET A 113 21.25 0.22 5.29
C MET A 113 21.17 -1.27 5.00
N ASP A 114 20.76 -2.09 5.97
CA ASP A 114 20.68 -3.55 5.75
C ASP A 114 19.46 -3.93 4.88
N VAL A 115 19.34 -3.25 3.72
CA VAL A 115 18.21 -3.35 2.79
C VAL A 115 17.90 -4.80 2.43
N GLY A 116 18.93 -5.59 2.11
CA GLY A 116 18.75 -6.99 1.73
C GLY A 116 18.19 -7.85 2.87
N GLU A 117 18.61 -7.60 4.12
CA GLU A 117 18.07 -8.30 5.29
C GLU A 117 16.64 -7.83 5.60
N ILE A 118 16.38 -6.53 5.55
CA ILE A 118 15.05 -5.96 5.77
C ILE A 118 14.05 -6.56 4.79
N LEU A 119 14.37 -6.57 3.49
CA LEU A 119 13.51 -7.12 2.45
C LEU A 119 13.28 -8.63 2.60
N LYS A 120 14.33 -9.42 2.88
CA LYS A 120 14.18 -10.86 3.10
C LYS A 120 13.32 -11.18 4.32
N ARG A 121 13.44 -10.41 5.39
CA ARG A 121 12.62 -10.56 6.59
C ARG A 121 11.16 -10.19 6.30
N TYR A 122 10.94 -9.09 5.58
CA TYR A 122 9.59 -8.68 5.19
C TYR A 122 8.93 -9.74 4.30
N GLU A 123 9.59 -10.17 3.21
CA GLU A 123 9.05 -11.18 2.30
C GLU A 123 8.79 -12.53 3.00
N GLY A 124 9.68 -12.93 3.91
CA GLY A 124 9.53 -14.16 4.70
C GLY A 124 8.47 -14.08 5.79
N ARG A 125 7.89 -12.90 6.08
CA ARG A 125 6.98 -12.68 7.21
C ARG A 125 7.55 -13.30 8.49
N VAL A 126 8.84 -12.99 8.78
CA VAL A 126 9.57 -13.67 9.84
C VAL A 126 9.15 -13.23 11.25
N ASP A 127 8.62 -12.02 11.37
CA ASP A 127 8.16 -11.42 12.62
C ASP A 127 6.77 -10.78 12.50
N LEU A 128 6.24 -10.35 13.64
CA LEU A 128 4.91 -9.78 13.75
C LEU A 128 4.83 -8.42 13.02
N GLU A 129 5.89 -7.65 13.05
CA GLU A 129 6.00 -6.34 12.40
C GLU A 129 5.84 -6.46 10.88
N ALA A 130 6.49 -7.45 10.26
CA ALA A 130 6.33 -7.75 8.83
C ALA A 130 4.89 -8.16 8.50
N LYS A 131 4.22 -8.91 9.39
CA LYS A 131 2.80 -9.26 9.23
C LYS A 131 1.90 -8.03 9.33
N VAL A 132 2.15 -7.14 10.29
CA VAL A 132 1.39 -5.89 10.47
C VAL A 132 1.53 -5.01 9.23
N VAL A 133 2.74 -4.81 8.72
CA VAL A 133 2.96 -4.02 7.49
C VAL A 133 2.24 -4.64 6.30
N ASN A 134 2.29 -5.95 6.12
CA ASN A 134 1.55 -6.61 5.03
C ASN A 134 0.03 -6.44 5.15
N MET A 135 -0.53 -6.42 6.36
CA MET A 135 -1.96 -6.13 6.54
C MET A 135 -2.30 -4.68 6.16
N LEU A 136 -1.44 -3.72 6.52
CA LEU A 136 -1.62 -2.30 6.19
C LEU A 136 -1.48 -2.06 4.68
N ASP A 137 -0.52 -2.69 4.03
CA ASP A 137 -0.32 -2.63 2.58
C ASP A 137 -1.59 -3.09 1.82
N LYS A 138 -2.13 -4.25 2.17
CA LYS A 138 -3.37 -4.76 1.56
C LYS A 138 -4.57 -3.85 1.85
N LEU A 139 -4.67 -3.31 3.06
CA LEU A 139 -5.70 -2.34 3.40
C LEU A 139 -5.57 -1.06 2.58
N HIS A 140 -4.35 -0.54 2.42
CA HIS A 140 -4.11 0.68 1.65
C HIS A 140 -4.61 0.54 0.21
N SER A 141 -4.33 -0.58 -0.46
CA SER A 141 -4.83 -0.85 -1.81
C SER A 141 -6.36 -0.73 -1.90
N SER A 142 -7.10 -1.21 -0.89
CA SER A 142 -8.57 -1.06 -0.84
C SER A 142 -9.01 0.37 -0.58
N THR A 143 -8.32 1.09 0.30
CA THR A 143 -8.68 2.49 0.61
C THR A 143 -8.45 3.40 -0.58
N THR A 144 -7.38 3.18 -1.35
CA THR A 144 -7.09 3.89 -2.59
C THR A 144 -8.18 3.64 -3.63
N PHE A 145 -8.65 2.39 -3.78
CA PHE A 145 -9.75 2.08 -4.70
C PHE A 145 -11.05 2.77 -4.28
N ILE A 146 -11.42 2.72 -3.01
CA ILE A 146 -12.60 3.41 -2.45
C ILE A 146 -12.51 4.92 -2.74
N LYS A 147 -11.33 5.53 -2.60
CA LYS A 147 -11.09 6.93 -2.94
C LYS A 147 -11.38 7.20 -4.42
N TYR A 148 -10.80 6.44 -5.33
CA TYR A 148 -11.01 6.61 -6.77
C TYR A 148 -12.47 6.45 -7.17
N GLU A 149 -13.18 5.50 -6.59
CA GLU A 149 -14.61 5.31 -6.82
C GLU A 149 -15.42 6.50 -6.30
N SER A 150 -15.15 6.98 -5.08
CA SER A 150 -15.84 8.13 -4.49
C SER A 150 -15.63 9.44 -5.27
N GLU A 151 -14.50 9.53 -5.98
CA GLU A 151 -14.18 10.66 -6.86
C GLU A 151 -14.70 10.47 -8.29
N ASN A 152 -15.40 9.38 -8.60
CA ASN A 152 -15.90 8.99 -9.93
C ASN A 152 -14.79 8.83 -10.97
N HIS A 153 -13.65 8.28 -10.58
CA HIS A 153 -12.55 7.98 -11.48
C HIS A 153 -12.55 6.54 -11.98
N VAL A 154 -13.42 5.71 -11.44
CA VAL A 154 -13.63 4.32 -11.85
C VAL A 154 -15.04 4.19 -12.40
N ASP A 155 -15.18 3.75 -13.64
CA ASP A 155 -16.45 3.32 -14.21
C ASP A 155 -16.60 1.82 -14.01
N MET A 156 -17.45 1.44 -13.07
CA MET A 156 -17.66 0.05 -12.68
C MET A 156 -18.29 -0.80 -13.78
N ASP A 157 -18.98 -0.16 -14.73
CA ASP A 157 -19.62 -0.83 -15.86
C ASP A 157 -18.63 -1.06 -17.02
N ASP A 158 -17.43 -0.44 -16.98
CA ASP A 158 -16.42 -0.65 -18.01
C ASP A 158 -15.91 -2.09 -18.04
N PRO A 159 -16.18 -2.84 -19.13
CA PRO A 159 -15.75 -4.24 -19.22
C PRO A 159 -14.22 -4.43 -19.27
N ARG A 160 -13.47 -3.36 -19.48
CA ARG A 160 -11.99 -3.38 -19.49
C ARG A 160 -11.40 -3.42 -18.08
N ILE A 161 -12.21 -3.09 -17.06
CA ILE A 161 -11.75 -3.14 -15.68
C ILE A 161 -11.56 -4.59 -15.26
N ILE A 162 -10.30 -4.99 -15.15
CA ILE A 162 -9.80 -6.27 -14.68
C ILE A 162 -10.65 -7.45 -15.23
N PRO A 163 -10.65 -7.69 -16.56
CA PRO A 163 -11.52 -8.69 -17.17
C PRO A 163 -11.26 -10.10 -16.61
N GLU A 164 -10.02 -10.44 -16.27
CA GLU A 164 -9.64 -11.72 -15.68
C GLU A 164 -10.23 -11.88 -14.27
N LEU A 165 -10.20 -10.82 -13.47
CA LEU A 165 -10.76 -10.85 -12.13
C LEU A 165 -12.31 -10.94 -12.17
N ARG A 166 -12.95 -10.27 -13.14
CA ARG A 166 -14.40 -10.36 -13.32
C ARG A 166 -14.88 -11.78 -13.65
N GLN A 167 -14.02 -12.64 -14.19
CA GLN A 167 -14.31 -14.06 -14.47
C GLN A 167 -14.03 -14.95 -13.26
N HIS A 168 -13.39 -14.46 -12.21
CA HIS A 168 -13.12 -15.25 -11.03
C HIS A 168 -14.43 -15.62 -10.31
N PRO A 169 -14.68 -16.90 -9.98
CA PRO A 169 -15.98 -17.36 -9.42
C PRO A 169 -16.46 -16.53 -8.22
N PHE A 170 -15.56 -16.18 -7.30
CA PHE A 170 -15.89 -15.33 -6.15
C PHE A 170 -16.38 -13.94 -6.57
N VAL A 171 -15.73 -13.31 -7.56
CA VAL A 171 -16.13 -11.99 -8.05
C VAL A 171 -17.47 -12.04 -8.76
N VAL A 172 -17.69 -13.06 -9.62
CA VAL A 172 -18.96 -13.30 -10.31
C VAL A 172 -20.10 -13.48 -9.31
N GLU A 173 -19.90 -14.30 -8.27
CA GLU A 173 -20.89 -14.49 -7.21
C GLU A 173 -21.27 -13.17 -6.54
N LYS A 174 -20.28 -12.35 -6.18
CA LYS A 174 -20.48 -11.07 -5.49
C LYS A 174 -21.15 -10.03 -6.37
N ILE A 175 -20.76 -9.91 -7.65
CA ILE A 175 -21.42 -9.01 -8.61
C ILE A 175 -22.89 -9.42 -8.77
N ASN A 176 -23.18 -10.73 -8.90
CA ASN A 176 -24.56 -11.23 -9.01
C ASN A 176 -25.37 -10.98 -7.73
N ALA A 177 -24.72 -10.87 -6.58
CA ALA A 177 -25.34 -10.50 -5.31
C ALA A 177 -25.52 -8.98 -5.12
N GLY A 178 -25.12 -8.16 -6.11
CA GLY A 178 -25.31 -6.72 -6.11
C GLY A 178 -24.18 -5.91 -5.45
N TYR A 179 -23.01 -6.54 -5.20
CA TYR A 179 -21.83 -5.84 -4.72
C TYR A 179 -21.13 -5.14 -5.87
N ASP A 180 -20.63 -3.92 -5.65
CA ASP A 180 -19.71 -3.26 -6.57
C ASP A 180 -18.28 -3.77 -6.42
N LEU A 181 -17.38 -3.41 -7.34
CA LEU A 181 -15.99 -3.89 -7.30
C LEU A 181 -15.22 -3.36 -6.10
N ALA A 182 -15.48 -2.13 -5.64
CA ALA A 182 -14.82 -1.59 -4.45
C ALA A 182 -15.19 -2.40 -3.20
N ASP A 183 -16.46 -2.77 -3.06
CA ASP A 183 -16.94 -3.64 -1.99
C ASP A 183 -16.26 -5.01 -2.03
N ILE A 184 -16.15 -5.59 -3.24
CA ILE A 184 -15.52 -6.90 -3.46
C ILE A 184 -14.03 -6.84 -3.09
N PHE A 185 -13.31 -5.80 -3.53
CA PHE A 185 -11.89 -5.61 -3.17
C PHE A 185 -11.70 -5.35 -1.69
N PHE A 186 -12.56 -4.53 -1.09
CA PHE A 186 -12.53 -4.30 0.34
C PHE A 186 -12.70 -5.61 1.12
N GLU A 187 -13.72 -6.40 0.80
CA GLU A 187 -13.95 -7.71 1.43
C GLU A 187 -12.76 -8.67 1.21
N PHE A 188 -12.21 -8.69 0.01
CA PHE A 188 -11.06 -9.53 -0.33
C PHE A 188 -9.82 -9.17 0.50
N HIS A 189 -9.48 -7.88 0.59
CA HIS A 189 -8.32 -7.43 1.35
C HIS A 189 -8.54 -7.53 2.86
N MET A 190 -9.77 -7.36 3.34
CA MET A 190 -10.09 -7.54 4.75
C MET A 190 -9.87 -8.97 5.26
N LYS A 191 -9.86 -9.97 4.37
CA LYS A 191 -9.48 -11.35 4.72
C LYS A 191 -8.01 -11.45 5.13
N SER A 192 -7.13 -10.61 4.57
CA SER A 192 -5.71 -10.57 4.92
C SER A 192 -5.45 -9.91 6.29
N VAL A 193 -6.40 -9.10 6.79
CA VAL A 193 -6.35 -8.47 8.12
C VAL A 193 -6.75 -9.51 9.17
N ASN A 194 -5.89 -10.47 9.35
CA ASN A 194 -6.05 -11.55 10.33
C ASN A 194 -4.68 -12.08 10.76
N ILE A 195 -4.60 -12.60 11.98
CA ILE A 195 -3.46 -13.34 12.51
C ILE A 195 -4.00 -14.71 12.93
N SER A 196 -3.55 -15.78 12.28
CA SER A 196 -3.99 -17.14 12.57
C SER A 196 -3.45 -17.64 13.91
N ASP A 197 -4.00 -18.74 14.42
CA ASP A 197 -3.50 -19.37 15.64
C ASP A 197 -2.06 -19.89 15.47
N GLU A 198 -1.71 -20.34 14.26
CA GLU A 198 -0.35 -20.74 13.90
C GLU A 198 0.61 -19.56 13.94
N GLU A 199 0.18 -18.39 13.45
CA GLU A 199 0.98 -17.15 13.52
C GLU A 199 1.11 -16.67 14.98
N CYS A 200 0.08 -16.82 15.82
CA CYS A 200 0.19 -16.53 17.25
C CYS A 200 1.28 -17.38 17.91
N ILE A 201 1.32 -18.68 17.59
CA ILE A 201 2.36 -19.59 18.08
C ILE A 201 3.73 -19.17 17.52
N LYS A 202 3.80 -18.94 16.21
CA LYS A 202 5.03 -18.55 15.49
C LYS A 202 5.66 -17.29 16.08
N TYR A 203 4.85 -16.27 16.36
CA TYR A 203 5.34 -14.97 16.86
C TYR A 203 5.34 -14.87 18.38
N GLY A 204 4.83 -15.86 19.10
CA GLY A 204 4.76 -15.85 20.56
C GLY A 204 3.86 -14.74 21.13
N ILE A 205 2.79 -14.38 20.39
CA ILE A 205 1.88 -13.30 20.79
C ILE A 205 0.67 -13.81 21.58
N THR A 206 0.18 -12.97 22.48
CA THR A 206 -1.03 -13.25 23.26
C THR A 206 -2.30 -13.00 22.45
N SER A 207 -3.42 -13.59 22.88
CA SER A 207 -4.74 -13.30 22.29
C SER A 207 -5.12 -11.83 22.41
N GLU A 208 -4.68 -11.13 23.44
CA GLU A 208 -4.91 -9.70 23.64
C GLU A 208 -4.13 -8.87 22.61
N THR A 209 -2.85 -9.14 22.42
CA THR A 209 -2.02 -8.48 21.40
C THR A 209 -2.59 -8.71 20.00
N ARG A 210 -2.97 -9.96 19.68
CA ARG A 210 -3.65 -10.31 18.42
C ARG A 210 -4.92 -9.46 18.21
N ALA A 211 -5.79 -9.46 19.23
CA ALA A 211 -7.05 -8.72 19.17
C ALA A 211 -6.81 -7.22 19.02
N GLY A 212 -5.85 -6.66 19.73
CA GLY A 212 -5.47 -5.26 19.62
C GLY A 212 -5.08 -4.86 18.20
N ILE A 213 -4.19 -5.63 17.56
CA ILE A 213 -3.74 -5.38 16.20
C ILE A 213 -4.91 -5.50 15.20
N VAL A 214 -5.60 -6.63 15.21
CA VAL A 214 -6.67 -6.92 14.24
C VAL A 214 -7.82 -5.93 14.38
N ASN A 215 -8.23 -5.60 15.63
CA ASN A 215 -9.31 -4.66 15.85
C ASN A 215 -8.95 -3.23 15.45
N ALA A 216 -7.70 -2.79 15.69
CA ALA A 216 -7.25 -1.47 15.28
C ALA A 216 -7.30 -1.31 13.75
N ILE A 217 -6.75 -2.27 13.01
CA ILE A 217 -6.70 -2.22 11.54
C ILE A 217 -8.10 -2.38 10.94
N ARG A 218 -8.90 -3.35 11.41
CA ARG A 218 -10.29 -3.54 10.96
C ARG A 218 -11.17 -2.36 11.31
N GLY A 219 -11.03 -1.79 12.51
CA GLY A 219 -11.81 -0.62 12.93
C GLY A 219 -11.55 0.58 12.03
N PHE A 220 -10.30 0.83 11.68
CA PHE A 220 -9.94 1.90 10.73
C PHE A 220 -10.51 1.65 9.33
N ALA A 221 -10.38 0.44 8.80
CA ALA A 221 -10.92 0.05 7.51
C ALA A 221 -12.45 0.18 7.45
N ASN A 222 -13.13 -0.32 8.47
CA ASN A 222 -14.60 -0.26 8.56
C ASN A 222 -15.09 1.18 8.65
N GLU A 223 -14.35 2.08 9.32
CA GLU A 223 -14.71 3.49 9.38
C GLU A 223 -14.61 4.15 8.00
N ILE A 224 -13.53 3.90 7.25
CA ILE A 224 -13.39 4.41 5.86
C ILE A 224 -14.54 3.89 5.00
N TYR A 225 -14.85 2.61 5.08
CA TYR A 225 -15.94 2.00 4.32
C TYR A 225 -17.31 2.58 4.73
N SER A 226 -17.56 2.76 6.01
CA SER A 226 -18.77 3.40 6.54
C SER A 226 -18.94 4.82 6.01
N GLN A 227 -17.87 5.60 5.98
CA GLN A 227 -17.91 6.97 5.44
C GLN A 227 -18.17 6.96 3.93
N LYS A 228 -17.63 6.00 3.17
CA LYS A 228 -17.98 5.80 1.75
C LYS A 228 -19.47 5.56 1.59
N VAL A 229 -20.02 4.57 2.29
CA VAL A 229 -21.43 4.17 2.19
C VAL A 229 -22.38 5.31 2.60
N ASN A 230 -22.00 6.09 3.61
CA ASN A 230 -22.79 7.23 4.08
C ASN A 230 -22.59 8.51 3.26
N GLY A 231 -21.71 8.50 2.26
CA GLY A 231 -21.38 9.68 1.46
C GLY A 231 -20.68 10.78 2.25
N THR A 232 -20.02 10.43 3.36
CA THR A 232 -19.30 11.36 4.24
C THR A 232 -17.78 11.24 4.11
N LEU A 233 -17.29 10.43 3.17
CA LEU A 233 -15.86 10.37 2.86
C LEU A 233 -15.40 11.73 2.35
N LEU A 234 -14.27 12.18 2.85
CA LEU A 234 -13.74 13.51 2.65
C LEU A 234 -13.57 13.84 1.15
N ASP A 235 -14.30 14.84 0.67
CA ASP A 235 -14.11 15.39 -0.67
C ASP A 235 -13.18 16.60 -0.57
N SER A 236 -11.90 16.37 -0.91
CA SER A 236 -10.88 17.42 -0.83
C SER A 236 -11.20 18.69 -1.62
N LYS A 237 -12.13 18.62 -2.58
CA LYS A 237 -12.58 19.79 -3.35
C LYS A 237 -13.67 20.58 -2.64
N LYS A 238 -14.49 19.91 -1.81
CA LYS A 238 -15.61 20.54 -1.09
C LYS A 238 -15.25 20.89 0.35
N ASP A 239 -14.46 20.04 1.01
CA ASP A 239 -14.21 20.12 2.44
C ASP A 239 -13.03 21.01 2.80
N PHE A 240 -12.14 21.29 1.84
CA PHE A 240 -11.01 22.18 2.05
C PHE A 240 -11.07 23.41 1.15
N PRO A 241 -10.72 24.58 1.67
CA PRO A 241 -10.60 25.78 0.86
C PRO A 241 -9.59 25.51 -0.26
N GLN A 242 -9.96 25.86 -1.48
CA GLN A 242 -9.09 25.72 -2.64
C GLN A 242 -7.75 26.41 -2.38
N LYS A 243 -6.64 25.83 -2.83
CA LYS A 243 -5.29 26.41 -2.72
C LYS A 243 -5.23 27.89 -3.16
N ALA A 244 -6.08 28.30 -4.12
CA ALA A 244 -6.21 29.67 -4.55
C ALA A 244 -6.68 30.65 -3.45
N MET A 245 -7.42 30.17 -2.44
CA MET A 245 -7.84 31.00 -1.30
C MET A 245 -6.72 31.22 -0.28
N LEU A 246 -5.77 30.28 -0.19
CA LEU A 246 -4.63 30.36 0.72
C LEU A 246 -3.40 30.99 0.04
N TYR A 247 -3.34 30.91 -1.29
CA TYR A 247 -2.27 31.44 -2.11
C TYR A 247 -2.82 32.42 -3.14
N ASN A 248 -3.14 33.62 -2.69
CA ASN A 248 -3.36 34.73 -3.60
C ASN A 248 -1.99 35.16 -4.17
N ARG A 249 -1.49 34.45 -5.17
CA ARG A 249 -0.51 35.02 -6.07
C ARG A 249 -1.24 36.10 -6.85
N ASN A 250 -1.15 37.32 -6.36
CA ASN A 250 -1.28 38.48 -7.22
C ASN A 250 -0.18 38.36 -8.28
N VAL A 251 -0.44 37.61 -9.32
CA VAL A 251 0.26 37.81 -10.59
C VAL A 251 -0.28 39.13 -11.10
N ASN A 252 0.31 40.22 -10.66
CA ASN A 252 0.20 41.46 -11.38
C ASN A 252 0.68 41.16 -12.80
N SER A 253 -0.29 40.95 -13.69
CA SER A 253 -0.09 41.11 -15.11
C SER A 253 0.31 42.56 -15.32
N GLY A 254 1.61 42.83 -15.25
CA GLY A 254 2.20 44.07 -15.73
C GLY A 254 1.86 44.18 -17.21
N SER A 255 1.05 45.14 -17.52
CA SER A 255 0.81 45.70 -18.83
C SER A 255 2.10 46.12 -19.50
#